data_b54ee8aa062f2590aab673cabbaac3a4
#
_entry.id   b54ee8aa062f2590aab673cabbaac3a4
#
_cell.length_a   1.000
_cell.length_b   1.000
_cell.length_c   1.000
_cell.angle_alpha   90.00
_cell.angle_beta   90.00
_cell.angle_gamma   90.00
#
_symmetry.space_group_name_H-M   'P 1'
#
loop_
_entity.id
_entity.type
_entity.pdbx_description
1 polymer ?
#
loop_
_entity_poly.entity_id
_entity_poly.type
_entity_poly.pdbx_seq_one_letter_code
_entity_poly.pdbx_strand_id
1 'polypeptide(L)'
;LKKKGVNYQACCPFHNEKTPSFVVSPSKGVYKCFGCGKGGNAVTFVMEHESISYPEALKIVAKRYGIEVEEREQTEEDVRRNNNRESMFALNGWAAEYFSKYLLNNPEGKSVGLSYFSQKRGFTDATIHKFGLGFCSAKGDALTQAALAAGYKEEFLLSTGLTLRRESDG
;
A
#
# COMPACT_ATOMS: atom_id res chain seq x y z
N LEU A 1 22.31 -21.19 -10.46
CA LEU A 1 21.30 -21.44 -11.49
C LEU A 1 21.70 -22.65 -12.34
N LYS A 2 20.83 -23.67 -12.43
CA LYS A 2 21.03 -24.81 -13.33
C LYS A 2 20.10 -24.65 -14.55
N LYS A 3 20.61 -24.94 -15.76
CA LYS A 3 19.82 -24.86 -16.97
C LYS A 3 18.78 -25.99 -16.99
N LYS A 4 17.53 -25.65 -17.29
CA LYS A 4 16.42 -26.61 -17.45
C LYS A 4 15.62 -26.24 -18.70
N GLY A 5 15.93 -26.90 -19.81
CA GLY A 5 15.40 -26.51 -21.11
C GLY A 5 15.88 -25.12 -21.54
N VAL A 6 14.96 -24.24 -21.88
CA VAL A 6 15.22 -22.83 -22.27
C VAL A 6 15.35 -21.89 -21.07
N ASN A 7 15.03 -22.34 -19.87
CA ASN A 7 15.05 -21.56 -18.64
C ASN A 7 16.18 -21.99 -17.71
N TYR A 8 16.37 -21.21 -16.63
CA TYR A 8 17.26 -21.56 -15.52
C TYR A 8 16.46 -21.72 -14.24
N GLN A 9 16.91 -22.62 -13.35
CA GLN A 9 16.27 -22.92 -12.10
C GLN A 9 17.28 -22.94 -10.96
N ALA A 10 16.87 -22.45 -9.76
CA ALA A 10 17.66 -22.49 -8.52
C ALA A 10 16.72 -22.48 -7.30
N CYS A 11 17.31 -22.66 -6.11
CA CYS A 11 16.63 -22.30 -4.88
C CYS A 11 16.44 -20.77 -4.82
N CYS A 12 15.33 -20.34 -4.26
CA CYS A 12 14.94 -18.94 -4.21
C CYS A 12 15.82 -18.15 -3.23
N PRO A 13 16.29 -16.96 -3.59
CA PRO A 13 17.02 -16.10 -2.66
C PRO A 13 16.14 -15.38 -1.64
N PHE A 14 14.82 -15.38 -1.86
CA PHE A 14 13.84 -14.62 -1.05
C PHE A 14 13.17 -15.44 0.05
N HIS A 15 13.33 -16.78 0.05
CA HIS A 15 12.83 -17.67 1.11
C HIS A 15 13.65 -18.95 1.17
N ASN A 16 13.63 -19.60 2.34
CA ASN A 16 14.34 -20.86 2.52
C ASN A 16 13.56 -22.01 1.88
N GLU A 17 14.24 -22.76 0.98
CA GLU A 17 13.72 -23.97 0.38
C GLU A 17 14.83 -24.99 0.09
N LYS A 18 14.48 -26.26 0.11
CA LYS A 18 15.41 -27.36 -0.24
C LYS A 18 15.27 -27.79 -1.69
N THR A 19 14.12 -27.57 -2.29
CA THR A 19 13.81 -27.93 -3.66
C THR A 19 13.74 -26.67 -4.53
N PRO A 20 14.51 -26.58 -5.63
CA PRO A 20 14.53 -25.40 -6.49
C PRO A 20 13.15 -25.06 -7.03
N SER A 21 12.63 -23.88 -6.72
CA SER A 21 11.36 -23.34 -7.24
C SER A 21 11.50 -22.00 -7.96
N PHE A 22 12.70 -21.41 -7.92
CA PHE A 22 12.98 -20.13 -8.57
C PHE A 22 13.39 -20.36 -10.03
N VAL A 23 12.62 -19.82 -10.96
CA VAL A 23 12.81 -19.98 -12.40
C VAL A 23 13.11 -18.62 -13.03
N VAL A 24 14.16 -18.58 -13.88
CA VAL A 24 14.52 -17.42 -14.70
C VAL A 24 14.31 -17.78 -16.17
N SER A 25 13.59 -16.94 -16.88
CA SER A 25 13.37 -17.03 -18.31
C SER A 25 14.13 -15.92 -19.05
N PRO A 26 15.32 -16.21 -19.63
CA PRO A 26 16.10 -15.19 -20.32
C PRO A 26 15.39 -14.60 -21.53
N SER A 27 14.66 -15.43 -22.28
CA SER A 27 13.92 -14.99 -23.47
C SER A 27 12.80 -14.01 -23.17
N LYS A 28 12.25 -14.07 -21.94
CA LYS A 28 11.20 -13.15 -21.48
C LYS A 28 11.73 -12.03 -20.59
N GLY A 29 12.99 -12.08 -20.16
CA GLY A 29 13.59 -11.10 -19.22
C GLY A 29 12.94 -11.09 -17.83
N VAL A 30 12.37 -12.22 -17.39
CA VAL A 30 11.63 -12.30 -16.12
C VAL A 30 12.06 -13.48 -15.26
N TYR A 31 11.79 -13.36 -13.95
CA TYR A 31 11.88 -14.47 -13.02
C TYR A 31 10.52 -14.75 -12.35
N LYS A 32 10.35 -15.95 -11.84
CA LYS A 32 9.21 -16.35 -11.01
C LYS A 32 9.64 -17.41 -10.01
N CYS A 33 9.33 -17.22 -8.76
CA CYS A 33 9.40 -18.27 -7.73
C CYS A 33 8.04 -18.91 -7.56
N PHE A 34 7.96 -20.22 -7.75
CA PHE A 34 6.72 -20.99 -7.56
C PHE A 34 6.50 -21.40 -6.09
N GLY A 35 7.49 -21.20 -5.20
CA GLY A 35 7.37 -21.43 -3.77
C GLY A 35 6.72 -20.25 -3.04
N CYS A 36 7.33 -19.05 -3.14
CA CYS A 36 6.83 -17.86 -2.44
C CYS A 36 5.99 -16.90 -3.30
N GLY A 37 5.84 -17.18 -4.60
CA GLY A 37 5.04 -16.36 -5.50
C GLY A 37 5.72 -15.09 -6.02
N LYS A 38 6.90 -14.70 -5.51
CA LYS A 38 7.65 -13.54 -6.00
C LYS A 38 8.03 -13.68 -7.46
N GLY A 39 8.00 -12.58 -8.20
CA GLY A 39 8.36 -12.57 -9.61
C GLY A 39 8.43 -11.16 -10.16
N GLY A 40 9.16 -10.99 -11.26
CA GLY A 40 9.37 -9.68 -11.90
C GLY A 40 10.49 -9.69 -12.92
N ASN A 41 10.99 -8.52 -13.27
CA ASN A 41 12.14 -8.30 -14.14
C ASN A 41 13.45 -8.15 -13.35
N ALA A 42 14.55 -7.87 -14.05
CA ALA A 42 15.86 -7.71 -13.43
C ALA A 42 15.90 -6.57 -12.41
N VAL A 43 15.23 -5.43 -12.67
CA VAL A 43 15.18 -4.28 -11.75
C VAL A 43 14.40 -4.66 -10.48
N THR A 44 13.24 -5.31 -10.62
CA THR A 44 12.45 -5.80 -9.48
C THR A 44 13.25 -6.81 -8.64
N PHE A 45 14.04 -7.68 -9.30
CA PHE A 45 14.91 -8.62 -8.59
C PHE A 45 15.93 -7.90 -7.71
N VAL A 46 16.65 -6.92 -8.27
CA VAL A 46 17.66 -6.15 -7.52
C VAL A 46 17.01 -5.36 -6.40
N MET A 47 15.88 -4.71 -6.65
CA MET A 47 15.13 -3.95 -5.65
C MET A 47 14.76 -4.80 -4.42
N GLU A 48 14.26 -6.01 -4.65
CA GLU A 48 13.85 -6.91 -3.58
C GLU A 48 15.03 -7.61 -2.89
N HIS A 49 16.10 -7.97 -3.66
CA HIS A 49 17.26 -8.66 -3.13
C HIS A 49 18.14 -7.77 -2.27
N GLU A 50 18.36 -6.54 -2.70
CA GLU A 50 19.17 -5.55 -2.00
C GLU A 50 18.35 -4.69 -1.02
N SER A 51 17.03 -4.84 -1.00
CA SER A 51 16.10 -4.04 -0.17
C SER A 51 16.24 -2.54 -0.42
N ILE A 52 16.35 -2.14 -1.67
CA ILE A 52 16.53 -0.76 -2.13
C ILE A 52 15.33 -0.28 -2.94
N SER A 53 15.23 1.04 -3.16
CA SER A 53 14.17 1.63 -3.97
C SER A 53 14.30 1.29 -5.47
N TYR A 54 13.20 1.42 -6.21
CA TYR A 54 13.19 1.17 -7.65
C TYR A 54 14.20 2.05 -8.43
N PRO A 55 14.32 3.38 -8.15
CA PRO A 55 15.33 4.21 -8.82
C PRO A 55 16.77 3.75 -8.55
N GLU A 56 17.07 3.33 -7.33
CA GLU A 56 18.40 2.82 -6.98
C GLU A 56 18.70 1.50 -7.69
N ALA A 57 17.74 0.56 -7.69
CA ALA A 57 17.88 -0.69 -8.41
C ALA A 57 18.05 -0.48 -9.91
N LEU A 58 17.30 0.48 -10.49
CA LEU A 58 17.44 0.85 -11.90
C LEU A 58 18.85 1.37 -12.22
N LYS A 59 19.42 2.24 -11.37
CA LYS A 59 20.78 2.74 -11.52
C LYS A 59 21.82 1.62 -11.47
N ILE A 60 21.67 0.67 -10.55
CA ILE A 60 22.58 -0.48 -10.43
C ILE A 60 22.54 -1.32 -11.70
N VAL A 61 21.34 -1.63 -12.20
CA VAL A 61 21.18 -2.42 -13.42
C VAL A 61 21.72 -1.66 -14.63
N ALA A 62 21.39 -0.38 -14.78
CA ALA A 62 21.88 0.47 -15.88
C ALA A 62 23.41 0.55 -15.91
N LYS A 63 24.04 0.80 -14.73
CA LYS A 63 25.51 0.84 -14.59
C LYS A 63 26.16 -0.45 -15.04
N ARG A 64 25.54 -1.60 -14.72
CA ARG A 64 26.07 -2.92 -15.12
C ARG A 64 26.09 -3.11 -16.63
N TYR A 65 25.17 -2.49 -17.34
CA TYR A 65 25.05 -2.56 -18.82
C TYR A 65 25.61 -1.34 -19.53
N GLY A 66 26.31 -0.43 -18.83
CA GLY A 66 26.90 0.77 -19.43
C GLY A 66 25.86 1.77 -19.94
N ILE A 67 24.65 1.73 -19.40
CA ILE A 67 23.58 2.66 -19.75
C ILE A 67 23.64 3.84 -18.78
N GLU A 68 23.86 5.04 -19.31
CA GLU A 68 23.74 6.28 -18.53
C GLU A 68 22.26 6.54 -18.23
N VAL A 69 21.94 6.70 -16.95
CA VAL A 69 20.62 7.14 -16.49
C VAL A 69 20.74 8.61 -16.19
N GLU A 70 20.09 9.45 -16.99
CA GLU A 70 19.98 10.88 -16.67
C GLU A 70 19.23 11.05 -15.35
N GLU A 71 19.92 11.57 -14.35
CA GLU A 71 19.32 11.95 -13.09
C GLU A 71 18.56 13.26 -13.31
N ARG A 72 17.24 13.18 -13.40
CA ARG A 72 16.43 14.37 -13.30
C ARG A 72 16.46 14.84 -11.85
N GLU A 73 17.07 15.98 -11.60
CA GLU A 73 16.98 16.63 -10.30
C GLU A 73 15.49 16.79 -9.94
N GLN A 74 15.14 16.36 -8.72
CA GLN A 74 13.78 16.56 -8.23
C GLN A 74 13.53 18.05 -8.10
N THR A 75 12.54 18.53 -8.80
CA THR A 75 12.11 19.93 -8.65
C THR A 75 11.43 20.12 -7.30
N GLU A 76 11.42 21.35 -6.79
CA GLU A 76 10.68 21.69 -5.56
C GLU A 76 9.21 21.25 -5.64
N GLU A 77 8.65 21.29 -6.86
CA GLU A 77 7.30 20.84 -7.13
C GLU A 77 7.15 19.32 -7.00
N ASP A 78 8.14 18.53 -7.44
CA ASP A 78 8.14 17.06 -7.28
C ASP A 78 8.23 16.69 -5.80
N VAL A 79 9.10 17.35 -5.04
CA VAL A 79 9.23 17.17 -3.59
C VAL A 79 7.91 17.52 -2.89
N ARG A 80 7.29 18.65 -3.22
CA ARG A 80 6.00 19.06 -2.64
C ARG A 80 4.90 18.06 -2.98
N ARG A 81 4.84 17.56 -4.21
CA ARG A 81 3.86 16.55 -4.65
C ARG A 81 4.02 15.25 -3.86
N ASN A 82 5.26 14.79 -3.67
CA ASN A 82 5.53 13.59 -2.89
C ASN A 82 5.13 13.77 -1.41
N ASN A 83 5.50 14.89 -0.79
CA ASN A 83 5.14 15.20 0.59
C ASN A 83 3.61 15.26 0.77
N ASN A 84 2.89 15.88 -0.17
CA ASN A 84 1.42 15.93 -0.14
C ASN A 84 0.82 14.52 -0.27
N ARG A 85 1.38 13.70 -1.15
CA ARG A 85 0.95 12.31 -1.32
C ARG A 85 1.15 11.50 -0.04
N GLU A 86 2.31 11.60 0.58
CA GLU A 86 2.60 10.92 1.86
C GLU A 86 1.65 11.39 2.96
N SER A 87 1.38 12.70 3.05
CA SER A 87 0.43 13.26 4.00
C SER A 87 -0.99 12.71 3.79
N MET A 88 -1.44 12.56 2.54
CA MET A 88 -2.73 11.96 2.22
C MET A 88 -2.79 10.46 2.56
N PHE A 89 -1.69 9.71 2.34
CA PHE A 89 -1.63 8.31 2.74
C PHE A 89 -1.68 8.14 4.26
N ALA A 90 -0.94 8.97 5.01
CA ALA A 90 -0.97 8.97 6.47
C ALA A 90 -2.38 9.29 7.00
N LEU A 91 -3.04 10.29 6.42
CA LEU A 91 -4.41 10.66 6.76
C LEU A 91 -5.40 9.52 6.48
N ASN A 92 -5.31 8.85 5.32
CA ASN A 92 -6.17 7.72 4.99
C ASN A 92 -5.96 6.53 5.95
N GLY A 93 -4.72 6.24 6.32
CA GLY A 93 -4.40 5.22 7.32
C GLY A 93 -5.01 5.54 8.68
N TRP A 94 -4.86 6.79 9.15
CA TRP A 94 -5.45 7.27 10.38
C TRP A 94 -7.00 7.21 10.35
N ALA A 95 -7.62 7.63 9.24
CA ALA A 95 -9.08 7.58 9.08
C ALA A 95 -9.62 6.15 9.12
N ALA A 96 -8.93 5.20 8.49
CA ALA A 96 -9.30 3.78 8.55
C ALA A 96 -9.27 3.25 9.99
N GLU A 97 -8.22 3.60 10.76
CA GLU A 97 -8.15 3.26 12.19
C GLU A 97 -9.25 3.95 13.00
N TYR A 98 -9.53 5.22 12.72
CA TYR A 98 -10.58 5.98 13.40
C TYR A 98 -11.94 5.30 13.21
N PHE A 99 -12.33 4.95 11.98
CA PHE A 99 -13.59 4.27 11.71
C PHE A 99 -13.66 2.87 12.33
N SER A 100 -12.57 2.12 12.31
CA SER A 100 -12.51 0.80 12.93
C SER A 100 -12.62 0.89 14.46
N LYS A 101 -11.89 1.82 15.09
CA LYS A 101 -12.00 2.08 16.54
C LYS A 101 -13.40 2.57 16.93
N TYR A 102 -14.02 3.41 16.10
CA TYR A 102 -15.38 3.89 16.33
C TYR A 102 -16.39 2.73 16.29
N LEU A 103 -16.27 1.84 15.29
CA LEU A 103 -17.10 0.64 15.18
C LEU A 103 -17.03 -0.24 16.43
N LEU A 104 -15.81 -0.48 16.93
CA LEU A 104 -15.56 -1.48 17.98
C LEU A 104 -15.73 -0.91 19.40
N ASN A 105 -15.51 0.38 19.61
CA ASN A 105 -15.43 0.95 20.95
C ASN A 105 -16.60 1.92 21.28
N ASN A 106 -17.19 2.56 20.27
CA ASN A 106 -18.27 3.53 20.50
C ASN A 106 -19.62 2.80 20.66
N PRO A 107 -20.52 3.24 21.57
CA PRO A 107 -21.85 2.67 21.73
C PRO A 107 -22.68 2.67 20.43
N GLU A 108 -22.67 3.77 19.65
CA GLU A 108 -23.34 3.87 18.37
C GLU A 108 -22.74 2.89 17.35
N GLY A 109 -21.40 2.83 17.27
CA GLY A 109 -20.69 1.88 16.40
C GLY A 109 -21.07 0.42 16.69
N LYS A 110 -21.16 0.06 17.98
CA LYS A 110 -21.55 -1.31 18.41
C LYS A 110 -23.02 -1.60 18.11
N SER A 111 -23.92 -0.71 18.49
CA SER A 111 -25.36 -0.95 18.39
C SER A 111 -25.86 -0.91 16.93
N VAL A 112 -25.29 -0.09 16.08
CA VAL A 112 -25.69 0.06 14.67
C VAL A 112 -24.75 -0.69 13.74
N GLY A 113 -23.47 -0.30 13.71
CA GLY A 113 -22.50 -0.81 12.74
C GLY A 113 -22.14 -2.28 12.96
N LEU A 114 -21.71 -2.63 14.17
CA LEU A 114 -21.30 -4.01 14.48
C LEU A 114 -22.50 -4.97 14.42
N SER A 115 -23.67 -4.54 14.92
CA SER A 115 -24.91 -5.30 14.83
C SER A 115 -25.34 -5.55 13.37
N TYR A 116 -25.17 -4.56 12.48
CA TYR A 116 -25.41 -4.74 11.06
C TYR A 116 -24.46 -5.77 10.44
N PHE A 117 -23.16 -5.67 10.70
CA PHE A 117 -22.19 -6.59 10.12
C PHE A 117 -22.38 -8.03 10.63
N SER A 118 -22.58 -8.20 11.93
CA SER A 118 -22.70 -9.53 12.53
C SER A 118 -24.06 -10.18 12.30
N GLN A 119 -25.16 -9.45 12.54
CA GLN A 119 -26.52 -10.04 12.52
C GLN A 119 -27.13 -10.05 11.13
N LYS A 120 -26.99 -8.94 10.36
CA LYS A 120 -27.60 -8.87 9.02
C LYS A 120 -26.70 -9.42 7.92
N ARG A 121 -25.37 -9.24 8.03
CA ARG A 121 -24.42 -9.67 7.01
C ARG A 121 -23.75 -11.00 7.37
N GLY A 122 -23.86 -11.46 8.59
CA GLY A 122 -23.26 -12.72 9.05
C GLY A 122 -21.72 -12.70 9.10
N PHE A 123 -21.10 -11.51 9.17
CA PHE A 123 -19.65 -11.42 9.24
C PHE A 123 -19.15 -11.81 10.63
N THR A 124 -18.08 -12.61 10.65
CA THR A 124 -17.36 -12.93 11.89
C THR A 124 -16.46 -11.79 12.32
N ASP A 125 -16.09 -11.74 13.59
CA ASP A 125 -15.10 -10.78 14.11
C ASP A 125 -13.79 -10.85 13.33
N ALA A 126 -13.34 -12.07 12.99
CA ALA A 126 -12.15 -12.27 12.16
C ALA A 126 -12.29 -11.61 10.78
N THR A 127 -13.47 -11.65 10.18
CA THR A 127 -13.75 -10.99 8.90
C THR A 127 -13.73 -9.47 9.08
N ILE A 128 -14.40 -8.94 10.11
CA ILE A 128 -14.46 -7.51 10.40
C ILE A 128 -13.04 -6.93 10.57
N HIS A 129 -12.20 -7.60 11.36
CA HIS A 129 -10.81 -7.21 11.57
C HIS A 129 -9.96 -7.34 10.31
N LYS A 130 -10.05 -8.47 9.60
CA LYS A 130 -9.24 -8.73 8.40
C LYS A 130 -9.48 -7.71 7.29
N PHE A 131 -10.72 -7.28 7.11
CA PHE A 131 -11.08 -6.30 6.08
C PHE A 131 -11.07 -4.85 6.59
N GLY A 132 -10.71 -4.61 7.86
CA GLY A 132 -10.65 -3.27 8.42
C GLY A 132 -11.98 -2.53 8.35
N LEU A 133 -13.09 -3.24 8.60
CA LEU A 133 -14.41 -2.62 8.53
C LEU A 133 -14.54 -1.55 9.62
N GLY A 134 -15.19 -0.47 9.27
CA GLY A 134 -15.38 0.67 10.15
C GLY A 134 -16.82 1.19 10.14
N PHE A 135 -17.08 2.16 10.98
CA PHE A 135 -18.37 2.84 11.07
C PHE A 135 -18.16 4.35 11.22
N CYS A 136 -18.91 5.11 10.42
CA CYS A 136 -18.92 6.56 10.50
C CYS A 136 -20.11 7.01 11.37
N SER A 137 -19.88 7.94 12.31
CA SER A 137 -20.93 8.54 13.10
C SER A 137 -21.97 9.23 12.22
N ALA A 138 -23.24 9.22 12.65
CA ALA A 138 -24.30 10.02 12.04
C ALA A 138 -24.04 11.53 12.13
N LYS A 139 -23.17 11.96 13.05
CA LYS A 139 -22.73 13.36 13.16
C LYS A 139 -21.76 13.68 12.02
N GLY A 140 -22.20 14.47 11.03
CA GLY A 140 -21.56 14.68 9.75
C GLY A 140 -20.16 15.33 9.79
N ASP A 141 -19.76 15.95 10.89
CA ASP A 141 -18.46 16.63 11.08
C ASP A 141 -17.50 15.90 12.04
N ALA A 142 -17.92 14.77 12.62
CA ALA A 142 -17.16 14.09 13.67
C ALA A 142 -15.75 13.68 13.23
N LEU A 143 -15.59 13.13 12.03
CA LEU A 143 -14.29 12.77 11.47
C LEU A 143 -13.41 14.00 11.24
N THR A 144 -14.00 15.06 10.67
CA THR A 144 -13.29 16.31 10.35
C THR A 144 -12.73 16.94 11.62
N GLN A 145 -13.55 17.06 12.66
CA GLN A 145 -13.12 17.62 13.96
C GLN A 145 -12.03 16.76 14.62
N ALA A 146 -12.17 15.44 14.58
CA ALA A 146 -11.17 14.54 15.13
C ALA A 146 -9.84 14.60 14.36
N ALA A 147 -9.87 14.70 13.04
CA ALA A 147 -8.67 14.80 12.21
C ALA A 147 -7.94 16.13 12.43
N LEU A 148 -8.66 17.25 12.50
CA LEU A 148 -8.10 18.57 12.81
C LEU A 148 -7.46 18.58 14.20
N ALA A 149 -8.12 17.99 15.20
CA ALA A 149 -7.58 17.84 16.55
C ALA A 149 -6.34 16.95 16.61
N ALA A 150 -6.22 15.98 15.70
CA ALA A 150 -5.02 15.12 15.53
C ALA A 150 -3.89 15.81 14.73
N GLY A 151 -4.09 17.06 14.29
CA GLY A 151 -3.07 17.86 13.59
C GLY A 151 -3.07 17.71 12.06
N TYR A 152 -4.04 17.01 11.48
CA TYR A 152 -4.17 16.94 10.01
C TYR A 152 -4.74 18.24 9.44
N LYS A 153 -4.27 18.61 8.25
CA LYS A 153 -4.74 19.83 7.59
C LYS A 153 -6.02 19.60 6.80
N GLU A 154 -6.91 20.59 6.82
CA GLU A 154 -8.19 20.56 6.10
C GLU A 154 -8.00 20.31 4.58
N GLU A 155 -6.96 20.88 3.98
CA GLU A 155 -6.66 20.71 2.56
C GLU A 155 -6.52 19.23 2.15
N PHE A 156 -5.93 18.39 3.02
CA PHE A 156 -5.80 16.96 2.75
C PHE A 156 -7.11 16.19 2.98
N LEU A 157 -7.93 16.62 3.94
CA LEU A 157 -9.27 16.07 4.15
C LEU A 157 -10.17 16.30 2.93
N LEU A 158 -10.10 17.49 2.35
CA LEU A 158 -10.85 17.84 1.12
C LEU A 158 -10.29 17.09 -0.09
N SER A 159 -8.95 17.03 -0.24
CA SER A 159 -8.30 16.38 -1.38
C SER A 159 -8.52 14.86 -1.40
N THR A 160 -8.66 14.22 -0.24
CA THR A 160 -8.97 12.79 -0.12
C THR A 160 -10.47 12.48 -0.20
N GLY A 161 -11.34 13.49 -0.15
CA GLY A 161 -12.79 13.32 -0.12
C GLY A 161 -13.33 12.84 1.22
N LEU A 162 -12.52 12.81 2.28
CA LEU A 162 -12.95 12.46 3.64
C LEU A 162 -13.84 13.55 4.25
N THR A 163 -13.73 14.78 3.75
CA THR A 163 -14.57 15.92 4.10
C THR A 163 -15.02 16.61 2.83
N LEU A 164 -16.29 17.01 2.80
CA LEU A 164 -16.85 17.82 1.73
C LEU A 164 -17.30 19.17 2.31
N ARG A 165 -16.99 20.26 1.61
CA ARG A 165 -17.62 21.54 1.89
C ARG A 165 -19.03 21.53 1.33
N ARG A 166 -20.03 21.83 2.13
CA ARG A 166 -21.35 22.18 1.62
C ARG A 166 -21.25 23.59 1.04
N GLU A 167 -21.62 23.75 -0.21
CA GLU A 167 -21.96 25.08 -0.71
C GLU A 167 -23.15 25.54 0.12
N SER A 168 -22.98 26.62 0.91
CA SER A 168 -24.12 27.24 1.58
C SER A 168 -25.02 27.75 0.45
N ASP A 169 -26.19 27.17 0.34
CA ASP A 169 -27.28 27.81 -0.38
C ASP A 169 -27.40 29.21 0.20
N GLY A 170 -27.11 30.24 -0.63
CA GLY A 170 -26.96 31.62 -0.24
C GLY A 170 -28.27 32.25 0.29
#